data_d731017b7da4bcb249c902fb33aacd10
#
_entry.id   d731017b7da4bcb249c902fb33aacd10
#
_cell.length_a   1.000
_cell.length_b   1.000
_cell.length_c   1.000
_cell.angle_alpha   90.00
_cell.angle_beta   90.00
_cell.angle_gamma   90.00
#
_symmetry.space_group_name_H-M   'P 1'
#
loop_
_entity.id
_entity.type
_entity.pdbx_description
1 polymer ?
#
loop_
_entity_poly.entity_id
_entity_poly.type
_entity_poly.pdbx_seq_one_letter_code
_entity_poly.pdbx_strand_id
1 'polypeptide(L)'
;MRESDSDQVTIVGGGITVGEALKAADALAAEGVNVRVVDAYSVKPIDAAGIAAAVQATGGRVVVVEDHWPEGGIGDAVAGALVEAGQAVSYAHLAVSGMPTSGKPDELLAAAGIDASAIADAVRGLLK
;
A
#
# COMPACT_ATOMS: atom_id res chain seq x y z
N MET A 1 -5.86 9.11 -6.57
CA MET A 1 -6.42 7.78 -6.34
C MET A 1 -6.64 7.07 -7.66
N ARG A 2 -6.39 5.78 -7.72
CA ARG A 2 -6.58 4.96 -8.91
C ARG A 2 -7.42 3.75 -8.55
N GLU A 3 -8.50 3.47 -9.29
CA GLU A 3 -9.35 2.32 -9.04
C GLU A 3 -10.10 1.87 -10.30
N SER A 4 -10.48 0.60 -10.31
CA SER A 4 -11.34 0.01 -11.34
C SER A 4 -12.13 -1.15 -10.73
N ASP A 5 -13.14 -1.65 -11.45
CA ASP A 5 -13.96 -2.76 -10.97
C ASP A 5 -13.23 -4.11 -11.00
N SER A 6 -12.11 -4.19 -11.72
CA SER A 6 -11.31 -5.40 -11.84
C SER A 6 -10.11 -5.44 -10.89
N ASP A 7 -10.04 -4.53 -9.93
CA ASP A 7 -8.92 -4.46 -8.99
C ASP A 7 -8.86 -5.67 -8.07
N GLN A 8 -7.68 -6.22 -7.90
CA GLN A 8 -7.43 -7.45 -7.14
C GLN A 8 -6.79 -7.18 -5.77
N VAL A 9 -6.11 -6.05 -5.63
CA VAL A 9 -5.40 -5.65 -4.41
C VAL A 9 -5.55 -4.14 -4.22
N THR A 10 -5.71 -3.71 -2.97
CA THR A 10 -5.67 -2.30 -2.60
C THR A 10 -4.27 -1.96 -2.08
N ILE A 11 -3.66 -0.91 -2.62
CA ILE A 11 -2.40 -0.37 -2.11
C ILE A 11 -2.72 0.96 -1.42
N VAL A 12 -2.38 1.07 -0.14
CA VAL A 12 -2.56 2.30 0.63
C VAL A 12 -1.19 2.91 0.87
N GLY A 13 -0.99 4.12 0.37
CA GLY A 13 0.26 4.84 0.55
C GLY A 13 0.02 6.25 1.07
N GLY A 14 1.09 6.96 1.35
CA GLY A 14 1.04 8.36 1.76
C GLY A 14 2.35 9.05 1.42
N GLY A 15 2.28 10.30 1.02
CA GLY A 15 3.45 11.06 0.65
C GLY A 15 4.16 10.47 -0.57
N ILE A 16 5.47 10.29 -0.44
CA ILE A 16 6.32 9.80 -1.55
C ILE A 16 5.93 8.38 -2.00
N THR A 17 5.37 7.58 -1.11
CA THR A 17 5.02 6.19 -1.44
C THR A 17 3.83 6.09 -2.40
N VAL A 18 3.00 7.12 -2.50
CA VAL A 18 1.90 7.15 -3.49
C VAL A 18 2.47 7.11 -4.92
N GLY A 19 3.52 7.89 -5.19
CA GLY A 19 4.19 7.87 -6.49
C GLY A 19 4.76 6.49 -6.82
N GLU A 20 5.40 5.84 -5.86
CA GLU A 20 5.93 4.49 -6.04
C GLU A 20 4.81 3.47 -6.23
N ALA A 21 3.69 3.62 -5.54
CA ALA A 21 2.53 2.76 -5.69
C ALA A 21 1.91 2.88 -7.09
N LEU A 22 1.86 4.09 -7.64
CA LEU A 22 1.36 4.31 -9.01
C LEU A 22 2.28 3.68 -10.05
N LYS A 23 3.60 3.75 -9.86
CA LYS A 23 4.56 3.07 -10.74
C LYS A 23 4.37 1.55 -10.68
N ALA A 24 4.19 1.00 -9.48
CA ALA A 24 3.92 -0.42 -9.30
C ALA A 24 2.62 -0.83 -9.98
N ALA A 25 1.58 0.00 -9.87
CA ALA A 25 0.29 -0.26 -10.51
C ALA A 25 0.42 -0.35 -12.04
N ASP A 26 1.21 0.55 -12.65
CA ASP A 26 1.44 0.52 -14.09
C ASP A 26 2.19 -0.75 -14.52
N ALA A 27 3.21 -1.14 -13.77
CA ALA A 27 3.97 -2.35 -14.06
C ALA A 27 3.10 -3.61 -13.92
N LEU A 28 2.27 -3.67 -12.89
CA LEU A 28 1.37 -4.80 -12.66
C LEU A 28 0.26 -4.87 -13.72
N ALA A 29 -0.25 -3.73 -14.17
CA ALA A 29 -1.25 -3.69 -15.23
C ALA A 29 -0.71 -4.30 -16.53
N ALA A 30 0.57 -4.11 -16.83
CA ALA A 30 1.22 -4.74 -17.98
C ALA A 30 1.28 -6.27 -17.86
N GLU A 31 1.19 -6.81 -16.64
CA GLU A 31 1.14 -8.24 -16.36
C GLU A 31 -0.30 -8.77 -16.28
N GLY A 32 -1.30 -7.94 -16.49
CA GLY A 32 -2.71 -8.30 -16.32
C GLY A 32 -3.22 -8.24 -14.90
N VAL A 33 -2.47 -7.64 -13.98
CA VAL A 33 -2.86 -7.49 -12.58
C VAL A 33 -3.29 -6.04 -12.34
N ASN A 34 -4.55 -5.85 -11.99
CA ASN A 34 -5.09 -4.53 -11.69
C ASN A 34 -5.14 -4.30 -10.18
N VAL A 35 -4.71 -3.11 -9.77
CA VAL A 35 -4.70 -2.73 -8.36
C VAL A 35 -5.29 -1.33 -8.22
N ARG A 36 -5.86 -1.03 -7.05
CA ARG A 36 -6.25 0.35 -6.73
C ARG A 36 -5.26 0.95 -5.76
N VAL A 37 -5.05 2.26 -5.88
CA VAL A 37 -4.13 3.01 -5.04
C VAL A 37 -4.92 4.06 -4.28
N VAL A 38 -4.75 4.07 -2.97
CA VAL A 38 -5.41 5.02 -2.07
C VAL A 38 -4.34 5.86 -1.38
N ASP A 39 -4.51 7.18 -1.41
CA ASP A 39 -3.63 8.11 -0.68
C ASP A 39 -4.25 8.38 0.69
N ALA A 40 -3.67 7.80 1.73
CA ALA A 40 -4.18 7.94 3.10
C ALA A 40 -4.05 9.36 3.63
N TYR A 41 -3.12 10.16 3.10
CA TYR A 41 -2.92 11.53 3.58
C TYR A 41 -3.88 12.55 2.96
N SER A 42 -4.55 12.20 1.87
CA SER A 42 -5.55 13.09 1.27
C SER A 42 -6.89 13.04 2.00
N VAL A 43 -7.07 12.09 2.91
CA VAL A 43 -8.28 11.91 3.71
C VAL A 43 -7.93 12.11 5.17
N LYS A 44 -8.40 13.21 5.77
CA LYS A 44 -8.13 13.52 7.19
C LYS A 44 -9.42 13.91 7.90
N PRO A 45 -9.83 13.22 9.00
CA PRO A 45 -9.18 12.02 9.54
C PRO A 45 -9.26 10.84 8.58
N ILE A 46 -8.47 9.79 8.80
CA ILE A 46 -8.49 8.61 7.94
C ILE A 46 -9.92 8.05 7.91
N ASP A 47 -10.44 7.90 6.70
CA ASP A 47 -11.77 7.37 6.48
C ASP A 47 -11.75 5.85 6.61
N ALA A 48 -12.00 5.36 7.82
CA ALA A 48 -11.99 3.93 8.11
C ALA A 48 -12.99 3.16 7.24
N ALA A 49 -14.18 3.72 7.03
CA ALA A 49 -15.21 3.08 6.22
C ALA A 49 -14.79 2.99 4.75
N GLY A 50 -14.17 4.05 4.22
CA GLY A 50 -13.69 4.09 2.85
C GLY A 50 -12.55 3.10 2.60
N ILE A 51 -11.62 2.99 3.55
CA ILE A 51 -10.52 2.03 3.47
C ILE A 51 -11.06 0.60 3.51
N ALA A 52 -11.96 0.31 4.44
CA ALA A 52 -12.56 -1.02 4.57
C ALA A 52 -13.32 -1.40 3.30
N ALA A 53 -14.08 -0.46 2.72
CA ALA A 53 -14.81 -0.70 1.48
C ALA A 53 -13.86 -0.98 0.30
N ALA A 54 -12.75 -0.23 0.20
CA ALA A 54 -11.76 -0.45 -0.85
C ALA A 54 -11.12 -1.84 -0.73
N VAL A 55 -10.73 -2.23 0.46
CA VAL A 55 -10.10 -3.53 0.71
C VAL A 55 -11.09 -4.67 0.45
N GLN A 56 -12.34 -4.50 0.86
CA GLN A 56 -13.39 -5.50 0.60
C GLN A 56 -13.62 -5.68 -0.91
N ALA A 57 -13.61 -4.60 -1.67
CA ALA A 57 -13.78 -4.65 -3.12
C ALA A 57 -12.62 -5.36 -3.83
N THR A 58 -11.47 -5.51 -3.17
CA THR A 58 -10.30 -6.22 -3.70
C THR A 58 -10.07 -7.57 -3.02
N GLY A 59 -11.15 -8.21 -2.57
CA GLY A 59 -11.09 -9.55 -2.00
C GLY A 59 -10.37 -9.63 -0.66
N GLY A 60 -10.28 -8.54 0.06
CA GLY A 60 -9.61 -8.50 1.36
C GLY A 60 -8.10 -8.43 1.27
N ARG A 61 -7.53 -8.08 0.12
CA ARG A 61 -6.08 -7.98 -0.08
C ARG A 61 -5.64 -6.52 -0.01
N VAL A 62 -4.68 -6.24 0.86
CA VAL A 62 -4.18 -4.88 1.05
C VAL A 62 -2.67 -4.85 1.27
N VAL A 63 -2.00 -3.94 0.58
CA VAL A 63 -0.60 -3.60 0.81
C VAL A 63 -0.56 -2.17 1.33
N VAL A 64 0.03 -1.97 2.50
CA VAL A 64 0.28 -0.62 3.03
C VAL A 64 1.75 -0.32 2.89
N VAL A 65 2.07 0.82 2.29
CA VAL A 65 3.45 1.25 2.09
C VAL A 65 3.63 2.67 2.64
N GLU A 66 4.63 2.86 3.49
CA GLU A 66 4.88 4.15 4.12
C GLU A 66 6.38 4.40 4.30
N ASP A 67 6.75 5.68 4.23
CA ASP A 67 8.12 6.13 4.46
C ASP A 67 8.34 6.49 5.94
N HIS A 68 7.82 5.66 6.83
CA HIS A 68 7.78 5.87 8.27
C HIS A 68 8.11 4.55 8.99
N TRP A 69 8.53 4.63 10.24
CA TRP A 69 8.68 3.43 11.08
C TRP A 69 7.34 2.68 11.15
N PRO A 70 7.37 1.35 11.29
CA PRO A 70 6.13 0.56 11.29
C PRO A 70 5.12 0.98 12.36
N GLU A 71 5.59 1.41 13.51
CA GLU A 71 4.73 1.78 14.64
C GLU A 71 4.21 3.23 14.50
N GLY A 72 2.92 3.42 14.72
CA GLY A 72 2.29 4.73 14.78
C GLY A 72 2.05 5.40 13.44
N GLY A 73 2.24 4.68 12.33
CA GLY A 73 2.07 5.22 10.99
C GLY A 73 0.76 4.82 10.33
N ILE A 74 0.76 4.90 9.00
CA ILE A 74 -0.41 4.55 8.17
C ILE A 74 -0.83 3.11 8.41
N GLY A 75 0.13 2.18 8.52
CA GLY A 75 -0.15 0.76 8.72
C GLY A 75 -0.98 0.50 9.96
N ASP A 76 -0.64 1.15 11.07
CA ASP A 76 -1.39 1.00 12.32
C ASP A 76 -2.81 1.52 12.16
N ALA A 77 -2.99 2.67 11.50
CA ALA A 77 -4.31 3.25 11.28
C ALA A 77 -5.17 2.38 10.37
N VAL A 78 -4.59 1.83 9.30
CA VAL A 78 -5.30 0.93 8.38
C VAL A 78 -5.67 -0.36 9.08
N ALA A 79 -4.74 -0.98 9.79
CA ALA A 79 -5.00 -2.21 10.54
C ALA A 79 -6.12 -2.00 11.55
N GLY A 80 -6.10 -0.88 12.29
CA GLY A 80 -7.17 -0.54 13.23
C GLY A 80 -8.53 -0.42 12.57
N ALA A 81 -8.58 0.25 11.41
CA ALA A 81 -9.82 0.42 10.66
C ALA A 81 -10.39 -0.93 10.21
N LEU A 82 -9.54 -1.84 9.74
CA LEU A 82 -9.96 -3.15 9.27
C LEU A 82 -10.44 -4.05 10.43
N VAL A 83 -9.77 -3.97 11.58
CA VAL A 83 -10.18 -4.70 12.79
C VAL A 83 -11.55 -4.20 13.26
N GLU A 84 -11.75 -2.88 13.32
CA GLU A 84 -13.05 -2.31 13.69
C GLU A 84 -14.17 -2.76 12.75
N ALA A 85 -13.87 -2.88 11.45
CA ALA A 85 -14.84 -3.34 10.47
C ALA A 85 -15.11 -4.84 10.55
N GLY A 86 -14.34 -5.59 11.35
CA GLY A 86 -14.48 -7.04 11.47
C GLY A 86 -14.10 -7.78 10.19
N GLN A 87 -13.23 -7.20 9.38
CA GLN A 87 -12.92 -7.71 8.05
C GLN A 87 -11.71 -8.65 8.07
N ALA A 88 -11.87 -9.83 7.47
CA ALA A 88 -10.75 -10.75 7.27
C ALA A 88 -9.93 -10.27 6.06
N VAL A 89 -8.61 -10.15 6.22
CA VAL A 89 -7.75 -9.57 5.20
C VAL A 89 -6.46 -10.36 5.02
N SER A 90 -5.91 -10.28 3.80
CA SER A 90 -4.52 -10.64 3.50
C SER A 90 -3.74 -9.33 3.46
N TYR A 91 -2.77 -9.18 4.35
CA TYR A 91 -2.14 -7.90 4.64
C TYR A 91 -0.63 -7.97 4.46
N ALA A 92 -0.08 -6.98 3.78
CA ALA A 92 1.36 -6.77 3.68
C ALA A 92 1.67 -5.32 4.06
N HIS A 93 2.67 -5.12 4.89
CA HIS A 93 3.06 -3.80 5.38
C HIS A 93 4.52 -3.53 5.01
N LEU A 94 4.74 -2.53 4.19
CA LEU A 94 6.07 -2.08 3.79
C LEU A 94 6.34 -0.74 4.45
N ALA A 95 7.34 -0.68 5.29
CA ALA A 95 7.70 0.53 6.03
C ALA A 95 9.22 0.59 6.20
N VAL A 96 9.71 1.73 6.61
CA VAL A 96 11.12 1.89 6.91
C VAL A 96 11.46 1.03 8.14
N SER A 97 12.37 0.07 7.97
CA SER A 97 12.75 -0.85 9.04
C SER A 97 14.21 -0.71 9.47
N GLY A 98 14.92 0.25 8.89
CA GLY A 98 16.32 0.52 9.22
C GLY A 98 16.71 1.94 8.86
N MET A 99 17.89 2.36 9.28
CA MET A 99 18.40 3.70 8.96
C MET A 99 18.81 3.74 7.49
N PRO A 100 18.21 4.63 6.67
CA PRO A 100 18.68 4.79 5.31
C PRO A 100 20.10 5.36 5.30
N THR A 101 20.92 4.82 4.40
CA THR A 101 22.24 5.38 4.16
C THR A 101 22.13 6.55 3.18
N SER A 102 23.18 7.35 3.05
CA SER A 102 23.16 8.42 2.05
C SER A 102 23.18 7.83 0.65
N GLY A 103 22.46 8.47 -0.27
CA GLY A 103 22.35 8.01 -1.66
C GLY A 103 21.31 8.83 -2.40
N LYS A 104 21.03 8.47 -3.64
CA LYS A 104 19.96 9.08 -4.42
C LYS A 104 18.60 8.63 -3.87
N PRO A 105 17.54 9.44 -4.05
CA PRO A 105 16.21 9.07 -3.53
C PRO A 105 15.75 7.67 -3.95
N ASP A 106 15.96 7.27 -5.20
CA ASP A 106 15.58 5.94 -5.68
C ASP A 106 16.31 4.84 -4.93
N GLU A 107 17.60 5.05 -4.67
CA GLU A 107 18.43 4.09 -3.94
C GLU A 107 17.98 3.96 -2.49
N LEU A 108 17.60 5.08 -1.86
CA LEU A 108 17.12 5.07 -0.49
C LEU A 108 15.79 4.34 -0.36
N LEU A 109 14.89 4.54 -1.32
CA LEU A 109 13.58 3.85 -1.33
C LEU A 109 13.78 2.34 -1.52
N ALA A 110 14.67 1.93 -2.42
CA ALA A 110 14.98 0.52 -2.64
C ALA A 110 15.61 -0.11 -1.41
N ALA A 111 16.55 0.58 -0.77
CA ALA A 111 17.22 0.08 0.43
C ALA A 111 16.24 -0.07 1.60
N ALA A 112 15.22 0.80 1.68
CA ALA A 112 14.18 0.72 2.70
C ALA A 112 13.10 -0.31 2.38
N GLY A 113 13.08 -0.86 1.16
CA GLY A 113 12.08 -1.84 0.73
C GLY A 113 10.69 -1.25 0.48
N ILE A 114 10.64 0.01 0.06
CA ILE A 114 9.38 0.74 -0.18
C ILE A 114 9.27 1.30 -1.60
N ASP A 115 10.09 0.84 -2.52
CA ASP A 115 10.01 1.29 -3.92
C ASP A 115 8.96 0.51 -4.70
N ALA A 116 8.75 0.91 -5.97
CA ALA A 116 7.75 0.29 -6.84
C ALA A 116 7.98 -1.22 -7.00
N SER A 117 9.23 -1.67 -7.08
CA SER A 117 9.56 -3.09 -7.21
C SER A 117 9.12 -3.89 -5.97
N ALA A 118 9.41 -3.38 -4.78
CA ALA A 118 9.01 -4.02 -3.53
C ALA A 118 7.49 -4.07 -3.39
N ILE A 119 6.80 -3.00 -3.79
CA ILE A 119 5.34 -2.95 -3.76
C ILE A 119 4.74 -3.98 -4.71
N ALA A 120 5.25 -4.06 -5.94
CA ALA A 120 4.77 -5.04 -6.92
C ALA A 120 4.99 -6.48 -6.43
N ASP A 121 6.13 -6.76 -5.82
CA ASP A 121 6.42 -8.09 -5.26
C ASP A 121 5.45 -8.44 -4.12
N ALA A 122 5.12 -7.48 -3.26
CA ALA A 122 4.15 -7.68 -2.18
C ALA A 122 2.76 -8.00 -2.75
N VAL A 123 2.33 -7.29 -3.79
CA VAL A 123 1.06 -7.56 -4.46
C VAL A 123 1.04 -8.98 -5.03
N ARG A 124 2.10 -9.38 -5.73
CA ARG A 124 2.19 -10.73 -6.30
C ARG A 124 2.14 -11.79 -5.19
N GLY A 125 2.76 -11.52 -4.06
CA GLY A 125 2.72 -12.42 -2.91
C GLY A 125 1.33 -12.65 -2.37
N LEU A 126 0.50 -11.61 -2.33
CA LEU A 126 -0.89 -11.72 -1.86
C LEU A 126 -1.79 -12.47 -2.83
N LEU A 127 -1.41 -12.55 -4.10
CA LEU A 127 -2.21 -13.21 -5.15
C LEU A 127 -1.87 -14.69 -5.34
N LYS A 128 -0.85 -15.18 -4.64
CA LYS A 128 -0.47 -16.59 -4.71
C LYS A 128 -1.41 -17.48 -3.93
#